data_808cd7f500bf0a062e940d179953ebb0
#
_entry.id   808cd7f500bf0a062e940d179953ebb0
#
_cell.length_a   1.000
_cell.length_b   1.000
_cell.length_c   1.000
_cell.angle_alpha   90.00
_cell.angle_beta   90.00
_cell.angle_gamma   90.00
#
_symmetry.space_group_name_H-M   'P 1'
#
loop_
_entity.id
_entity.type
_entity.pdbx_description
1 polymer ?
#
loop_
_entity_poly.entity_id
_entity_poly.type
_entity_poly.pdbx_seq_one_letter_code
_entity_poly.pdbx_strand_id
1 'polypeptide(L)'
;EKYPQGLHPVVELGRELGVEICLWFNPSVQDGYADWEKDAQALVGLYDEYGIRTFKIDGLAIPDKRSESNLRRLFDRVLERTGGQVVFNLDATAGRRGGYHMFNEYGNIFLENRYTDWQNYYPYWTLRNLWMLSKYVPAEKLQIEFLNKWRNTEKYAGDPFAPANYSFEYLFATTMAGQPLAWMEASGLPEEALGIGALIERYKEVQHDFHRGVILPVGDEPSGRSWTGFQSVDGERGYLIFFREQNPDRKARIETWLPENSKVRLTPVLGSGKAAVQKTGRRGTLEVELPAPNDYAMYRYELIR
;
A
#
# COMPACT_ATOMS: atom_id res chain seq x y z
N GLU A 1 -10.29 32.15 13.92
CA GLU A 1 -9.29 31.14 13.62
C GLU A 1 -9.90 29.74 13.70
N LYS A 2 -9.43 28.80 12.83
CA LYS A 2 -9.99 27.43 12.76
C LYS A 2 -9.63 26.60 14.00
N TYR A 3 -8.47 26.83 14.57
CA TYR A 3 -7.95 26.12 15.75
C TYR A 3 -7.46 27.12 16.80
N PRO A 4 -8.34 27.74 17.58
CA PRO A 4 -7.97 28.78 18.55
C PRO A 4 -7.16 28.24 19.75
N GLN A 5 -7.22 26.93 20.00
CA GLN A 5 -6.49 26.24 21.07
C GLN A 5 -5.36 25.35 20.50
N GLY A 6 -4.89 25.62 19.28
CA GLY A 6 -3.95 24.75 18.58
C GLY A 6 -4.54 23.39 18.24
N LEU A 7 -3.69 22.38 18.09
CA LEU A 7 -4.10 21.03 17.71
C LEU A 7 -4.40 20.10 18.91
N HIS A 8 -4.18 20.56 20.16
CA HIS A 8 -4.38 19.72 21.36
C HIS A 8 -5.76 19.04 21.39
N PRO A 9 -6.91 19.72 21.17
CA PRO A 9 -8.21 19.05 21.22
C PRO A 9 -8.37 17.95 20.16
N VAL A 10 -7.77 18.14 18.98
CA VAL A 10 -7.83 17.15 17.89
C VAL A 10 -6.97 15.93 18.23
N VAL A 11 -5.78 16.17 18.75
CA VAL A 11 -4.85 15.07 19.11
C VAL A 11 -5.39 14.30 20.31
N GLU A 12 -5.97 14.96 21.30
CA GLU A 12 -6.60 14.31 22.47
C GLU A 12 -7.77 13.42 22.03
N LEU A 13 -8.67 13.95 21.22
CA LEU A 13 -9.78 13.15 20.66
C LEU A 13 -9.27 11.96 19.83
N GLY A 14 -8.25 12.17 19.01
CA GLY A 14 -7.62 11.09 18.27
C GLY A 14 -7.11 9.98 19.20
N ARG A 15 -6.44 10.34 20.29
CA ARG A 15 -5.94 9.41 21.29
C ARG A 15 -7.06 8.62 21.98
N GLU A 16 -8.16 9.29 22.34
CA GLU A 16 -9.35 8.66 22.92
C GLU A 16 -9.98 7.63 21.98
N LEU A 17 -9.99 7.93 20.69
CA LEU A 17 -10.56 7.07 19.65
C LEU A 17 -9.58 6.03 19.09
N GLY A 18 -8.33 5.99 19.58
CA GLY A 18 -7.29 5.11 19.04
C GLY A 18 -6.84 5.48 17.62
N VAL A 19 -6.95 6.75 17.24
CA VAL A 19 -6.56 7.30 15.94
C VAL A 19 -5.35 8.21 16.10
N GLU A 20 -4.26 7.89 15.41
CA GLU A 20 -3.08 8.75 15.35
C GLU A 20 -3.32 9.88 14.33
N ILE A 21 -3.06 11.13 14.76
CA ILE A 21 -3.20 12.30 13.90
C ILE A 21 -1.96 12.46 13.03
N CYS A 22 -2.17 12.46 11.72
CA CYS A 22 -1.17 12.73 10.70
C CYS A 22 -1.39 14.14 10.13
N LEU A 23 -0.32 14.85 9.85
CA LEU A 23 -0.39 16.17 9.23
C LEU A 23 0.24 16.17 7.84
N TRP A 24 -0.38 16.93 6.93
CA TRP A 24 0.24 17.29 5.68
C TRP A 24 1.20 18.44 5.89
N PHE A 25 2.34 18.34 5.21
CA PHE A 25 3.34 19.40 5.20
C PHE A 25 3.91 19.55 3.78
N ASN A 26 3.97 20.79 3.31
CA ASN A 26 4.55 21.11 2.02
C ASN A 26 5.81 21.95 2.26
N PRO A 27 7.02 21.37 2.08
CA PRO A 27 8.25 22.13 2.26
C PRO A 27 8.38 23.27 1.27
N SER A 28 9.04 24.35 1.68
CA SER A 28 9.29 25.48 0.81
C SER A 28 10.20 25.11 -0.36
N VAL A 29 9.64 25.04 -1.56
CA VAL A 29 10.36 24.63 -2.78
C VAL A 29 11.31 25.69 -3.34
N GLN A 30 11.22 26.94 -2.82
CA GLN A 30 11.99 28.06 -3.32
C GLN A 30 13.50 27.78 -3.22
N ASP A 31 14.20 28.14 -4.28
CA ASP A 31 15.66 28.06 -4.36
C ASP A 31 16.21 26.67 -3.96
N GLY A 32 15.53 25.62 -4.44
CA GLY A 32 15.90 24.24 -4.18
C GLY A 32 15.82 23.86 -2.70
N TYR A 33 14.73 24.24 -2.05
CA TYR A 33 14.49 24.03 -0.61
C TYR A 33 15.52 24.72 0.29
N ALA A 34 15.86 25.97 -0.02
CA ALA A 34 16.85 26.73 0.76
C ALA A 34 16.44 26.91 2.23
N ASP A 35 15.16 26.97 2.52
CA ASP A 35 14.59 27.10 3.88
C ASP A 35 14.43 25.76 4.63
N TRP A 36 15.09 24.70 4.21
CA TRP A 36 14.97 23.37 4.79
C TRP A 36 15.16 23.32 6.32
N GLU A 37 15.98 24.21 6.91
CA GLU A 37 16.15 24.27 8.37
C GLU A 37 14.92 24.79 9.08
N LYS A 38 14.24 25.79 8.51
CA LYS A 38 12.97 26.30 9.06
C LYS A 38 11.86 25.26 8.96
N ASP A 39 11.80 24.55 7.83
CA ASP A 39 10.86 23.46 7.63
C ASP A 39 11.11 22.32 8.62
N ALA A 40 12.36 21.92 8.83
CA ALA A 40 12.72 20.93 9.83
C ALA A 40 12.34 21.36 11.25
N GLN A 41 12.59 22.63 11.62
CA GLN A 41 12.19 23.19 12.92
C GLN A 41 10.68 23.17 13.11
N ALA A 42 9.89 23.47 12.06
CA ALA A 42 8.43 23.40 12.13
C ALA A 42 7.94 21.98 12.40
N LEU A 43 8.48 20.98 11.69
CA LEU A 43 8.12 19.57 11.90
C LEU A 43 8.52 19.06 13.29
N VAL A 44 9.73 19.40 13.76
CA VAL A 44 10.18 19.08 15.12
C VAL A 44 9.29 19.76 16.16
N GLY A 45 8.92 21.04 15.96
CA GLY A 45 8.01 21.74 16.84
C GLY A 45 6.64 21.09 16.96
N LEU A 46 6.08 20.61 15.84
CA LEU A 46 4.81 19.87 15.85
C LEU A 46 4.93 18.52 16.59
N TYR A 47 6.06 17.85 16.46
CA TYR A 47 6.36 16.64 17.23
C TYR A 47 6.48 16.94 18.73
N ASP A 48 7.28 17.93 19.11
CA ASP A 48 7.55 18.27 20.50
C ASP A 48 6.29 18.79 21.23
N GLU A 49 5.49 19.64 20.55
CA GLU A 49 4.31 20.27 21.16
C GLU A 49 3.08 19.34 21.20
N TYR A 50 2.80 18.62 20.10
CA TYR A 50 1.57 17.85 19.95
C TYR A 50 1.77 16.32 19.93
N GLY A 51 3.01 15.84 19.87
CA GLY A 51 3.32 14.43 19.72
C GLY A 51 2.99 13.88 18.32
N ILE A 52 2.90 14.74 17.31
CA ILE A 52 2.65 14.32 15.92
C ILE A 52 3.85 13.54 15.39
N ARG A 53 3.65 12.30 15.01
CA ARG A 53 4.73 11.41 14.52
C ARG A 53 4.69 11.13 13.04
N THR A 54 3.55 11.29 12.39
CA THR A 54 3.38 10.97 10.97
C THR A 54 3.12 12.24 10.16
N PHE A 55 3.98 12.48 9.18
CA PHE A 55 3.86 13.63 8.27
C PHE A 55 3.76 13.16 6.83
N LYS A 56 2.66 13.53 6.14
CA LYS A 56 2.60 13.44 4.68
C LYS A 56 3.30 14.65 4.08
N ILE A 57 4.43 14.40 3.44
CA ILE A 57 5.20 15.43 2.75
C ILE A 57 4.71 15.51 1.32
N ASP A 58 4.03 16.60 1.01
CA ASP A 58 3.30 16.75 -0.24
C ASP A 58 4.15 17.40 -1.34
N GLY A 59 3.92 16.96 -2.57
CA GLY A 59 4.38 17.64 -3.76
C GLY A 59 5.91 17.76 -3.93
N LEU A 60 6.70 16.80 -3.45
CA LEU A 60 8.15 16.85 -3.57
C LEU A 60 8.61 16.91 -5.03
N ALA A 61 9.30 18.00 -5.40
CA ALA A 61 9.94 18.15 -6.69
C ALA A 61 11.46 18.14 -6.52
N ILE A 62 12.14 17.28 -7.29
CA ILE A 62 13.59 17.07 -7.17
C ILE A 62 14.23 17.29 -8.55
N PRO A 63 14.27 18.55 -9.03
CA PRO A 63 14.79 18.86 -10.36
C PRO A 63 16.32 18.77 -10.47
N ASP A 64 17.01 18.87 -9.34
CA ASP A 64 18.47 18.95 -9.29
C ASP A 64 19.06 18.42 -7.98
N LYS A 65 20.39 18.33 -7.93
CA LYS A 65 21.14 17.81 -6.78
C LYS A 65 21.05 18.70 -5.54
N ARG A 66 20.85 19.99 -5.70
CA ARG A 66 20.67 20.92 -4.57
C ARG A 66 19.36 20.63 -3.85
N SER A 67 18.28 20.49 -4.60
CA SER A 67 16.96 20.12 -4.08
C SER A 67 17.00 18.79 -3.32
N GLU A 68 17.62 17.76 -3.91
CA GLU A 68 17.82 16.48 -3.24
C GLU A 68 18.61 16.63 -1.94
N SER A 69 19.75 17.35 -1.98
CA SER A 69 20.60 17.50 -0.81
C SER A 69 19.92 18.24 0.33
N ASN A 70 19.14 19.28 0.05
CA ASN A 70 18.42 20.04 1.05
C ASN A 70 17.25 19.25 1.65
N LEU A 71 16.51 18.49 0.84
CA LEU A 71 15.47 17.58 1.34
C LEU A 71 16.06 16.49 2.25
N ARG A 72 17.21 15.89 1.88
CA ARG A 72 17.89 14.93 2.75
C ARG A 72 18.27 15.56 4.09
N ARG A 73 18.84 16.77 4.08
CA ARG A 73 19.17 17.51 5.31
C ARG A 73 17.93 17.76 6.18
N LEU A 74 16.80 18.11 5.55
CA LEU A 74 15.53 18.28 6.24
C LEU A 74 15.14 17.00 6.96
N PHE A 75 15.06 15.88 6.24
CA PHE A 75 14.62 14.59 6.79
C PHE A 75 15.61 14.08 7.85
N ASP A 76 16.91 14.12 7.57
CA ASP A 76 17.96 13.73 8.53
C ASP A 76 17.85 14.54 9.84
N ARG A 77 17.66 15.86 9.73
CA ARG A 77 17.52 16.74 10.90
C ARG A 77 16.28 16.39 11.72
N VAL A 78 15.14 16.15 11.09
CA VAL A 78 13.92 15.76 11.81
C VAL A 78 14.10 14.41 12.49
N LEU A 79 14.63 13.40 11.80
CA LEU A 79 14.87 12.08 12.38
C LEU A 79 15.87 12.13 13.54
N GLU A 80 16.96 12.88 13.39
CA GLU A 80 17.95 13.09 14.46
C GLU A 80 17.31 13.72 15.71
N ARG A 81 16.53 14.78 15.53
CA ARG A 81 15.91 15.54 16.63
C ARG A 81 14.79 14.78 17.33
N THR A 82 14.12 13.90 16.63
CA THR A 82 13.00 13.10 17.16
C THR A 82 13.40 11.67 17.55
N GLY A 83 14.70 11.35 17.51
CA GLY A 83 15.22 10.02 17.85
C GLY A 83 14.66 8.92 16.91
N GLY A 84 14.39 9.26 15.65
CA GLY A 84 13.84 8.35 14.64
C GLY A 84 12.36 7.98 14.85
N GLN A 85 11.63 8.72 15.70
CA GLN A 85 10.21 8.42 15.99
C GLN A 85 9.25 9.00 14.96
N VAL A 86 9.69 9.96 14.16
CA VAL A 86 8.87 10.50 13.05
C VAL A 86 8.91 9.56 11.86
N VAL A 87 7.76 9.39 11.22
CA VAL A 87 7.57 8.65 9.98
C VAL A 87 7.10 9.61 8.89
N PHE A 88 7.74 9.54 7.74
CA PHE A 88 7.33 10.32 6.57
C PHE A 88 6.52 9.46 5.60
N ASN A 89 5.49 10.07 5.04
CA ASN A 89 4.77 9.59 3.87
C ASN A 89 5.06 10.55 2.73
N LEU A 90 5.80 10.09 1.73
CA LEU A 90 6.45 10.97 0.75
C LEU A 90 5.71 10.93 -0.58
N ASP A 91 5.10 12.05 -0.96
CA ASP A 91 4.55 12.24 -2.30
C ASP A 91 5.66 12.67 -3.27
N ALA A 92 6.38 11.68 -3.78
CA ALA A 92 7.59 11.84 -4.57
C ALA A 92 7.54 11.11 -5.94
N THR A 93 6.37 10.77 -6.44
CA THR A 93 6.23 9.84 -7.58
C THR A 93 5.64 10.44 -8.86
N ALA A 94 5.06 11.65 -8.82
CA ALA A 94 4.44 12.27 -9.96
C ALA A 94 5.25 13.44 -10.55
N GLY A 95 5.15 13.63 -11.85
CA GLY A 95 5.76 14.75 -12.57
C GLY A 95 7.30 14.75 -12.50
N ARG A 96 7.88 15.85 -12.00
CA ARG A 96 9.33 16.02 -11.83
C ARG A 96 9.85 15.54 -10.47
N ARG A 97 9.12 14.70 -9.81
CA ARG A 97 9.47 14.16 -8.50
C ARG A 97 10.50 13.05 -8.66
N GLY A 98 11.38 12.89 -7.66
CA GLY A 98 12.54 11.99 -7.74
C GLY A 98 12.20 10.49 -7.76
N GLY A 99 10.96 10.16 -7.50
CA GLY A 99 10.45 8.81 -7.63
C GLY A 99 10.83 7.88 -6.49
N TYR A 100 10.68 6.61 -6.77
CA TYR A 100 10.56 5.53 -5.79
C TYR A 100 11.85 5.22 -5.04
N HIS A 101 13.02 5.51 -5.61
CA HIS A 101 14.29 5.04 -5.06
C HIS A 101 15.01 6.05 -4.17
N MET A 102 14.72 7.35 -4.33
CA MET A 102 15.55 8.39 -3.72
C MET A 102 15.32 8.56 -2.23
N PHE A 103 14.09 8.33 -1.76
CA PHE A 103 13.71 8.65 -0.39
C PHE A 103 13.01 7.52 0.37
N ASN A 104 12.97 6.30 -0.15
CA ASN A 104 12.33 5.17 0.54
C ASN A 104 13.02 4.80 1.88
N GLU A 105 14.23 5.27 2.10
CA GLU A 105 14.94 5.17 3.38
C GLU A 105 14.31 6.02 4.50
N TYR A 106 13.63 7.11 4.15
CA TYR A 106 13.05 8.03 5.12
C TYR A 106 11.61 7.69 5.53
N GLY A 107 10.92 6.89 4.77
CA GLY A 107 9.53 6.56 5.06
C GLY A 107 8.81 5.82 3.94
N ASN A 108 7.50 5.90 3.96
CA ASN A 108 6.65 5.31 2.93
C ASN A 108 6.57 6.24 1.72
N ILE A 109 6.50 5.62 0.54
CA ILE A 109 6.31 6.32 -0.73
C ILE A 109 4.82 6.26 -1.09
N PHE A 110 4.20 7.43 -1.17
CA PHE A 110 2.82 7.55 -1.61
C PHE A 110 2.73 7.40 -3.14
N LEU A 111 1.98 6.39 -3.58
CA LEU A 111 1.72 6.16 -5.01
C LEU A 111 0.47 6.94 -5.44
N GLU A 112 0.71 8.07 -6.09
CA GLU A 112 -0.36 8.95 -6.55
C GLU A 112 -1.08 8.33 -7.76
N ASN A 113 -2.40 8.18 -7.69
CA ASN A 113 -3.22 7.63 -8.77
C ASN A 113 -4.23 8.63 -9.36
N ARG A 114 -4.54 9.72 -8.67
CA ARG A 114 -5.39 10.82 -9.14
C ARG A 114 -6.84 10.49 -9.49
N TYR A 115 -7.30 9.25 -9.28
CA TYR A 115 -8.65 8.87 -9.69
C TYR A 115 -9.73 9.58 -8.89
N THR A 116 -9.46 9.89 -7.62
CA THR A 116 -10.39 10.57 -6.73
C THR A 116 -10.74 11.97 -7.21
N ASP A 117 -9.82 12.61 -7.94
CA ASP A 117 -9.95 14.01 -8.34
C ASP A 117 -10.66 14.14 -9.69
N TRP A 118 -10.12 13.54 -10.74
CA TRP A 118 -10.62 13.86 -12.08
C TRP A 118 -10.48 12.79 -13.16
N GLN A 119 -9.83 11.67 -12.90
CA GLN A 119 -9.61 10.65 -13.93
C GLN A 119 -10.02 9.25 -13.48
N ASN A 120 -10.24 8.39 -14.47
CA ASN A 120 -10.52 7.00 -14.24
C ASN A 120 -9.26 6.28 -13.76
N TYR A 121 -9.44 5.30 -12.88
CA TYR A 121 -8.40 4.41 -12.44
C TYR A 121 -8.98 3.00 -12.27
N TYR A 122 -8.16 1.97 -12.41
CA TYR A 122 -8.63 0.59 -12.45
C TYR A 122 -7.97 -0.29 -11.38
N PRO A 123 -8.67 -1.27 -10.84
CA PRO A 123 -8.12 -2.18 -9.83
C PRO A 123 -6.84 -2.90 -10.28
N TYR A 124 -6.79 -3.31 -11.56
CA TYR A 124 -5.60 -3.94 -12.11
C TYR A 124 -4.40 -2.97 -12.25
N TRP A 125 -4.63 -1.66 -12.32
CA TRP A 125 -3.54 -0.67 -12.27
C TRP A 125 -2.93 -0.60 -10.88
N THR A 126 -3.75 -0.67 -9.83
CA THR A 126 -3.29 -0.77 -8.44
C THR A 126 -2.39 -1.99 -8.26
N LEU A 127 -2.88 -3.17 -8.65
CA LEU A 127 -2.10 -4.41 -8.62
C LEU A 127 -0.81 -4.29 -9.42
N ARG A 128 -0.88 -3.78 -10.67
CA ARG A 128 0.26 -3.68 -11.56
C ARG A 128 1.35 -2.74 -11.04
N ASN A 129 0.97 -1.60 -10.46
CA ASN A 129 1.94 -0.69 -9.85
C ASN A 129 2.73 -1.38 -8.75
N LEU A 130 2.07 -2.06 -7.82
CA LEU A 130 2.72 -2.83 -6.76
C LEU A 130 3.54 -3.99 -7.34
N TRP A 131 3.00 -4.74 -8.29
CA TRP A 131 3.63 -5.90 -8.92
C TRP A 131 4.93 -5.53 -9.64
N MET A 132 4.95 -4.41 -10.35
CA MET A 132 6.13 -3.92 -11.04
C MET A 132 7.17 -3.34 -10.09
N LEU A 133 6.74 -2.55 -9.09
CA LEU A 133 7.63 -1.84 -8.20
C LEU A 133 8.23 -2.73 -7.11
N SER A 134 7.52 -3.75 -6.64
CA SER A 134 8.00 -4.67 -5.59
C SER A 134 9.25 -5.46 -5.97
N LYS A 135 9.64 -5.45 -7.25
CA LYS A 135 10.93 -5.99 -7.72
C LYS A 135 12.13 -5.11 -7.35
N TYR A 136 11.90 -3.85 -7.05
CA TYR A 136 12.94 -2.83 -6.94
C TYR A 136 12.86 -2.02 -5.65
N VAL A 137 11.66 -1.91 -5.07
CA VAL A 137 11.40 -1.17 -3.82
C VAL A 137 10.68 -2.11 -2.87
N PRO A 138 11.07 -2.16 -1.59
CA PRO A 138 10.33 -2.95 -0.61
C PRO A 138 8.84 -2.62 -0.64
N ALA A 139 7.99 -3.62 -0.87
CA ALA A 139 6.57 -3.40 -1.12
C ALA A 139 5.86 -2.76 0.07
N GLU A 140 6.29 -3.06 1.29
CA GLU A 140 5.79 -2.46 2.53
C GLU A 140 6.09 -0.95 2.65
N LYS A 141 6.95 -0.42 1.78
CA LYS A 141 7.20 1.03 1.68
C LYS A 141 6.28 1.74 0.70
N LEU A 142 5.53 1.00 -0.10
CA LEU A 142 4.64 1.53 -1.13
C LEU A 142 3.23 1.69 -0.57
N GLN A 143 2.82 2.94 -0.31
CA GLN A 143 1.46 3.22 0.12
C GLN A 143 0.58 3.52 -1.09
N ILE A 144 -0.54 2.82 -1.22
CA ILE A 144 -1.46 2.97 -2.34
C ILE A 144 -2.91 2.89 -1.85
N GLU A 145 -3.76 3.73 -2.42
CA GLU A 145 -5.17 3.71 -2.07
C GLU A 145 -5.90 2.51 -2.70
N PHE A 146 -6.79 1.91 -1.93
CA PHE A 146 -7.81 1.03 -2.48
C PHE A 146 -9.00 1.86 -2.97
N LEU A 147 -9.53 1.46 -4.14
CA LEU A 147 -10.44 2.31 -4.88
C LEU A 147 -11.83 2.37 -4.25
N ASN A 148 -12.41 3.56 -4.19
CA ASN A 148 -13.79 3.77 -3.81
C ASN A 148 -14.72 3.40 -4.98
N LYS A 149 -15.41 2.27 -4.89
CA LYS A 149 -16.27 1.74 -5.95
C LYS A 149 -17.52 2.59 -6.24
N TRP A 150 -17.88 3.46 -5.34
CA TRP A 150 -19.08 4.32 -5.45
C TRP A 150 -18.77 5.71 -6.02
N ARG A 151 -17.50 6.05 -6.18
CA ARG A 151 -17.08 7.36 -6.70
C ARG A 151 -16.89 7.34 -8.20
N ASN A 152 -17.28 8.43 -8.86
CA ASN A 152 -17.08 8.66 -10.30
C ASN A 152 -17.68 7.57 -11.20
N THR A 153 -18.70 6.84 -10.76
CA THR A 153 -19.28 5.72 -11.50
C THR A 153 -19.76 6.12 -12.90
N GLU A 154 -20.25 7.33 -13.06
CA GLU A 154 -20.71 7.90 -14.32
C GLU A 154 -19.58 8.06 -15.36
N LYS A 155 -18.34 8.23 -14.92
CA LYS A 155 -17.17 8.42 -15.80
C LYS A 155 -16.73 7.15 -16.50
N TYR A 156 -17.12 5.99 -15.98
CA TYR A 156 -16.71 4.69 -16.54
C TYR A 156 -17.61 4.17 -17.64
N ALA A 157 -18.80 4.75 -17.85
CA ALA A 157 -19.69 4.48 -18.99
C ALA A 157 -19.90 2.98 -19.31
N GLY A 158 -20.01 2.13 -18.27
CA GLY A 158 -20.19 0.68 -18.46
C GLY A 158 -18.91 -0.12 -18.74
N ASP A 159 -17.74 0.48 -18.55
CA ASP A 159 -16.47 -0.23 -18.67
C ASP A 159 -16.43 -1.44 -17.70
N PRO A 160 -16.16 -2.67 -18.21
CA PRO A 160 -16.14 -3.88 -17.40
C PRO A 160 -15.09 -3.87 -16.28
N PHE A 161 -14.04 -3.05 -16.41
CA PHE A 161 -12.99 -2.90 -15.39
C PHE A 161 -13.25 -1.76 -14.40
N ALA A 162 -14.42 -1.10 -14.49
CA ALA A 162 -14.79 -0.06 -13.53
C ALA A 162 -14.79 -0.58 -12.08
N PRO A 163 -14.29 0.18 -11.10
CA PRO A 163 -14.26 -0.23 -9.70
C PRO A 163 -15.62 -0.70 -9.16
N ALA A 164 -16.72 -0.13 -9.66
CA ALA A 164 -18.09 -0.52 -9.28
C ALA A 164 -18.42 -2.00 -9.53
N ASN A 165 -17.72 -2.67 -10.45
CA ASN A 165 -17.93 -4.07 -10.82
C ASN A 165 -17.18 -5.06 -9.90
N TYR A 166 -16.46 -4.57 -8.90
CA TYR A 166 -15.68 -5.39 -7.97
C TYR A 166 -16.29 -5.36 -6.58
N SER A 167 -16.05 -6.39 -5.77
CA SER A 167 -16.33 -6.31 -4.35
C SER A 167 -15.40 -5.32 -3.66
N PHE A 168 -15.86 -4.65 -2.61
CA PHE A 168 -15.01 -3.70 -1.89
C PHE A 168 -13.84 -4.42 -1.18
N GLU A 169 -14.06 -5.68 -0.78
CA GLU A 169 -13.02 -6.57 -0.24
C GLU A 169 -11.91 -6.84 -1.26
N TYR A 170 -12.26 -7.10 -2.54
CA TYR A 170 -11.26 -7.29 -3.59
C TYR A 170 -10.44 -6.01 -3.81
N LEU A 171 -11.11 -4.84 -3.84
CA LEU A 171 -10.40 -3.55 -3.99
C LEU A 171 -9.42 -3.31 -2.85
N PHE A 172 -9.79 -3.62 -1.63
CA PHE A 172 -8.87 -3.57 -0.49
C PHE A 172 -7.72 -4.59 -0.65
N ALA A 173 -8.03 -5.82 -1.04
CA ALA A 173 -7.03 -6.87 -1.20
C ALA A 173 -5.94 -6.50 -2.22
N THR A 174 -6.29 -5.73 -3.28
CA THR A 174 -5.30 -5.28 -4.29
C THR A 174 -4.16 -4.45 -3.71
N THR A 175 -4.33 -3.89 -2.52
CA THR A 175 -3.34 -3.05 -1.85
C THR A 175 -2.55 -3.76 -0.74
N MET A 176 -2.93 -4.98 -0.36
CA MET A 176 -2.35 -5.68 0.81
C MET A 176 -0.84 -5.92 0.70
N ALA A 177 -0.29 -6.07 -0.51
CA ALA A 177 1.15 -6.25 -0.69
C ALA A 177 1.96 -4.97 -0.35
N GLY A 178 1.33 -3.80 -0.44
CA GLY A 178 1.86 -2.52 0.01
C GLY A 178 1.23 -2.06 1.32
N GLN A 179 1.19 -0.76 1.51
CA GLN A 179 0.49 -0.11 2.64
C GLN A 179 -0.90 0.36 2.17
N PRO A 180 -2.00 -0.31 2.57
CA PRO A 180 -3.33 0.11 2.17
C PRO A 180 -3.66 1.52 2.70
N LEU A 181 -4.21 2.35 1.84
CA LEU A 181 -4.65 3.70 2.17
C LEU A 181 -6.13 3.87 1.81
N ALA A 182 -6.94 4.27 2.78
CA ALA A 182 -8.30 4.74 2.54
C ALA A 182 -8.30 6.24 2.25
N TRP A 183 -8.18 6.59 0.98
CA TRP A 183 -8.24 7.99 0.53
C TRP A 183 -9.66 8.36 0.13
N MET A 184 -10.56 8.38 1.09
CA MET A 184 -11.97 8.63 0.83
C MET A 184 -12.64 9.30 2.03
N GLU A 185 -13.64 10.12 1.75
CA GLU A 185 -14.45 10.77 2.78
C GLU A 185 -15.42 9.75 3.38
N ALA A 186 -15.28 9.45 4.66
CA ALA A 186 -16.14 8.49 5.36
C ALA A 186 -17.62 8.93 5.37
N SER A 187 -17.88 10.24 5.43
CA SER A 187 -19.25 10.80 5.42
C SER A 187 -20.01 10.58 4.12
N GLY A 188 -19.31 10.30 3.02
CA GLY A 188 -19.92 10.04 1.71
C GLY A 188 -20.03 8.56 1.35
N LEU A 189 -19.63 7.66 2.25
CA LEU A 189 -19.70 6.22 2.01
C LEU A 189 -21.08 5.67 2.35
N PRO A 190 -21.61 4.71 1.56
CA PRO A 190 -22.83 3.99 1.93
C PRO A 190 -22.57 3.07 3.12
N GLU A 191 -23.63 2.69 3.83
CA GLU A 191 -23.54 1.82 5.02
C GLU A 191 -22.83 0.49 4.72
N GLU A 192 -23.05 -0.08 3.54
CA GLU A 192 -22.38 -1.33 3.12
C GLU A 192 -20.86 -1.23 3.11
N ALA A 193 -20.29 -0.03 2.91
CA ALA A 193 -18.86 0.19 2.95
C ALA A 193 -18.24 -0.09 4.32
N LEU A 194 -19.01 0.11 5.40
CA LEU A 194 -18.54 -0.12 6.76
C LEU A 194 -18.27 -1.60 7.04
N GLY A 195 -18.88 -2.50 6.27
CA GLY A 195 -18.64 -3.95 6.36
C GLY A 195 -17.18 -4.36 6.12
N ILE A 196 -16.36 -3.51 5.45
CA ILE A 196 -14.94 -3.77 5.23
C ILE A 196 -14.13 -3.81 6.55
N GLY A 197 -14.63 -3.21 7.62
CA GLY A 197 -13.92 -3.12 8.91
C GLY A 197 -13.46 -4.48 9.41
N ALA A 198 -14.34 -5.50 9.38
CA ALA A 198 -13.99 -6.85 9.83
C ALA A 198 -12.86 -7.50 8.99
N LEU A 199 -12.80 -7.22 7.69
CA LEU A 199 -11.70 -7.68 6.84
C LEU A 199 -10.40 -6.96 7.19
N ILE A 200 -10.46 -5.65 7.41
CA ILE A 200 -9.29 -4.84 7.77
C ILE A 200 -8.71 -5.32 9.12
N GLU A 201 -9.55 -5.59 10.12
CA GLU A 201 -9.11 -6.13 11.40
C GLU A 201 -8.40 -7.47 11.24
N ARG A 202 -8.99 -8.41 10.52
CA ARG A 202 -8.37 -9.71 10.23
C ARG A 202 -7.06 -9.58 9.45
N TYR A 203 -6.98 -8.65 8.51
CA TYR A 203 -5.74 -8.38 7.79
C TYR A 203 -4.65 -7.82 8.72
N LYS A 204 -5.00 -6.90 9.63
CA LYS A 204 -4.07 -6.34 10.62
C LYS A 204 -3.43 -7.41 11.52
N GLU A 205 -4.14 -8.50 11.82
CA GLU A 205 -3.58 -9.62 12.61
C GLU A 205 -2.39 -10.30 11.91
N VAL A 206 -2.34 -10.26 10.58
CA VAL A 206 -1.29 -10.92 9.78
C VAL A 206 -0.38 -9.96 9.03
N GLN A 207 -0.74 -8.69 8.94
CA GLN A 207 -0.03 -7.67 8.17
C GLN A 207 1.45 -7.58 8.55
N HIS A 208 1.75 -7.54 9.84
CA HIS A 208 3.13 -7.44 10.32
C HIS A 208 3.97 -8.64 9.87
N ASP A 209 3.44 -9.85 10.00
CA ASP A 209 4.12 -11.06 9.57
C ASP A 209 4.27 -11.14 8.05
N PHE A 210 3.25 -10.70 7.32
CA PHE A 210 3.28 -10.64 5.86
C PHE A 210 4.34 -9.67 5.36
N HIS A 211 4.44 -8.49 5.96
CA HIS A 211 5.39 -7.46 5.57
C HIS A 211 6.82 -7.70 6.12
N ARG A 212 7.01 -8.62 7.05
CA ARG A 212 8.35 -8.99 7.53
C ARG A 212 9.17 -9.74 6.50
N GLY A 213 8.51 -10.51 5.63
CA GLY A 213 9.17 -11.22 4.54
C GLY A 213 9.49 -10.31 3.36
N VAL A 214 10.36 -10.78 2.47
CA VAL A 214 10.59 -10.10 1.18
C VAL A 214 9.39 -10.35 0.28
N ILE A 215 8.65 -9.30 -0.07
CA ILE A 215 7.46 -9.39 -0.90
C ILE A 215 7.86 -9.27 -2.37
N LEU A 216 7.59 -10.33 -3.13
CA LEU A 216 7.93 -10.44 -4.54
C LEU A 216 6.68 -10.77 -5.37
N PRO A 217 6.59 -10.31 -6.61
CA PRO A 217 5.48 -10.62 -7.49
C PRO A 217 5.50 -12.08 -7.94
N VAL A 218 4.33 -12.67 -8.13
CA VAL A 218 4.13 -14.01 -8.69
C VAL A 218 3.06 -13.99 -9.77
N GLY A 219 3.08 -14.99 -10.66
CA GLY A 219 2.13 -15.07 -11.77
C GLY A 219 2.40 -14.04 -12.87
N ASP A 220 1.37 -13.73 -13.64
CA ASP A 220 1.45 -12.81 -14.77
C ASP A 220 1.31 -11.34 -14.32
N GLU A 221 1.84 -10.42 -15.13
CA GLU A 221 1.61 -8.99 -14.92
C GLU A 221 0.10 -8.69 -14.92
N PRO A 222 -0.41 -7.96 -13.90
CA PRO A 222 -1.83 -7.59 -13.85
C PRO A 222 -2.29 -6.84 -15.09
N SER A 223 -3.38 -7.31 -15.69
CA SER A 223 -3.94 -6.78 -16.94
C SER A 223 -5.46 -6.58 -16.88
N GLY A 224 -6.08 -6.89 -15.76
CA GLY A 224 -7.52 -7.03 -15.60
C GLY A 224 -8.04 -8.44 -15.97
N ARG A 225 -7.17 -9.30 -16.53
CA ARG A 225 -7.53 -10.68 -16.95
C ARG A 225 -6.50 -11.74 -16.56
N SER A 226 -5.52 -11.38 -15.78
CA SER A 226 -4.40 -12.24 -15.41
C SER A 226 -4.73 -13.12 -14.20
N TRP A 227 -3.94 -14.16 -14.03
CA TRP A 227 -3.68 -14.78 -12.75
C TRP A 227 -2.38 -14.22 -12.21
N THR A 228 -2.46 -13.52 -11.10
CA THR A 228 -1.36 -12.72 -10.57
C THR A 228 -1.31 -12.80 -9.05
N GLY A 229 -0.30 -12.21 -8.43
CA GLY A 229 -0.23 -12.17 -6.97
C GLY A 229 1.11 -11.72 -6.44
N PHE A 230 1.29 -11.97 -5.15
CA PHE A 230 2.53 -11.68 -4.42
C PHE A 230 2.86 -12.82 -3.47
N GLN A 231 4.16 -12.99 -3.24
CA GLN A 231 4.68 -13.89 -2.22
C GLN A 231 5.56 -13.11 -1.26
N SER A 232 5.28 -13.23 0.02
CA SER A 232 6.18 -12.82 1.10
C SER A 232 7.04 -14.02 1.48
N VAL A 233 8.35 -13.90 1.34
CA VAL A 233 9.33 -14.95 1.63
C VAL A 233 10.02 -14.66 2.96
N ASP A 234 9.86 -15.56 3.94
CA ASP A 234 10.51 -15.51 5.25
C ASP A 234 11.03 -16.93 5.60
N GLY A 235 12.16 -17.29 5.00
CA GLY A 235 12.76 -18.63 5.14
C GLY A 235 11.88 -19.76 4.58
N GLU A 236 11.59 -20.79 5.39
CA GLU A 236 10.76 -21.93 4.99
C GLU A 236 9.24 -21.67 5.07
N ARG A 237 8.84 -20.45 5.45
CA ARG A 237 7.45 -20.02 5.62
C ARG A 237 7.24 -18.65 5.04
N GLY A 238 6.00 -18.22 4.98
CA GLY A 238 5.59 -16.88 4.54
C GLY A 238 4.16 -16.85 4.09
N TYR A 239 3.87 -15.95 3.17
CA TYR A 239 2.51 -15.77 2.68
C TYR A 239 2.48 -15.75 1.16
N LEU A 240 1.34 -16.16 0.61
CA LEU A 240 1.00 -16.05 -0.81
C LEU A 240 -0.36 -15.38 -0.90
N ILE A 241 -0.49 -14.37 -1.73
CA ILE A 241 -1.77 -13.81 -2.11
C ILE A 241 -1.94 -13.94 -3.62
N PHE A 242 -2.99 -14.60 -4.07
CA PHE A 242 -3.33 -14.81 -5.47
C PHE A 242 -4.60 -14.07 -5.82
N PHE A 243 -4.61 -13.52 -7.02
CA PHE A 243 -5.77 -12.85 -7.63
C PHE A 243 -6.11 -13.54 -8.95
N ARG A 244 -7.37 -13.90 -9.09
CA ARG A 244 -7.97 -14.22 -10.38
C ARG A 244 -8.71 -12.98 -10.84
N GLU A 245 -8.13 -12.24 -11.75
CA GLU A 245 -8.79 -11.10 -12.38
C GLU A 245 -10.01 -11.58 -13.20
N GLN A 246 -10.49 -10.84 -14.21
CA GLN A 246 -11.58 -11.31 -15.08
C GLN A 246 -11.10 -12.46 -16.00
N ASN A 247 -10.45 -13.45 -15.45
CA ASN A 247 -9.97 -14.62 -16.17
C ASN A 247 -11.05 -15.70 -16.20
N PRO A 248 -11.36 -16.33 -17.36
CA PRO A 248 -12.38 -17.38 -17.46
C PRO A 248 -11.97 -18.66 -16.73
N ASP A 249 -10.70 -18.98 -16.66
CA ASP A 249 -10.21 -20.22 -16.08
C ASP A 249 -10.21 -20.18 -14.56
N ARG A 250 -10.91 -21.13 -13.93
CA ARG A 250 -11.00 -21.24 -12.47
C ARG A 250 -9.69 -21.70 -11.84
N LYS A 251 -8.79 -22.29 -12.61
CA LYS A 251 -7.51 -22.84 -12.16
C LYS A 251 -6.38 -22.27 -12.97
N ALA A 252 -5.26 -22.07 -12.31
CA ALA A 252 -4.01 -21.72 -12.96
C ALA A 252 -2.83 -22.43 -12.31
N ARG A 253 -1.76 -22.58 -13.08
CA ARG A 253 -0.44 -22.95 -12.57
C ARG A 253 0.40 -21.70 -12.49
N ILE A 254 0.73 -21.29 -11.26
CA ILE A 254 1.43 -20.05 -11.00
C ILE A 254 2.85 -20.36 -10.55
N GLU A 255 3.83 -19.78 -11.22
CA GLU A 255 5.24 -19.81 -10.80
C GLU A 255 5.37 -18.98 -9.52
N THR A 256 6.07 -19.51 -8.54
CA THR A 256 6.31 -18.87 -7.24
C THR A 256 7.81 -18.90 -6.92
N TRP A 257 8.20 -18.27 -5.83
CA TRP A 257 9.56 -18.28 -5.31
C TRP A 257 9.83 -19.48 -4.38
N LEU A 258 8.94 -20.46 -4.35
CA LEU A 258 9.14 -21.70 -3.60
C LEU A 258 10.16 -22.60 -4.31
N PRO A 259 10.94 -23.39 -3.55
CA PRO A 259 11.85 -24.39 -4.17
C PRO A 259 11.06 -25.42 -4.98
N GLU A 260 11.65 -25.89 -6.07
CA GLU A 260 11.09 -26.99 -6.88
C GLU A 260 11.02 -28.29 -6.08
N ASN A 261 10.05 -29.14 -6.39
CA ASN A 261 9.85 -30.45 -5.80
C ASN A 261 9.67 -30.48 -4.28
N SER A 262 9.39 -29.32 -3.68
CA SER A 262 9.16 -29.18 -2.25
C SER A 262 7.70 -29.43 -1.90
N LYS A 263 7.45 -30.01 -0.75
CA LYS A 263 6.10 -30.18 -0.22
C LYS A 263 5.72 -28.93 0.57
N VAL A 264 4.59 -28.33 0.25
CA VAL A 264 4.12 -27.09 0.87
C VAL A 264 2.70 -27.26 1.42
N ARG A 265 2.50 -26.77 2.63
CA ARG A 265 1.18 -26.62 3.24
C ARG A 265 0.69 -25.22 2.99
N LEU A 266 -0.52 -25.07 2.48
CA LEU A 266 -1.24 -23.81 2.29
C LEU A 266 -2.39 -23.75 3.28
N THR A 267 -2.36 -22.77 4.18
CA THR A 267 -3.42 -22.50 5.16
C THR A 267 -4.10 -21.19 4.78
N PRO A 268 -5.41 -21.20 4.44
CA PRO A 268 -6.11 -19.97 4.06
C PRO A 268 -6.17 -18.99 5.23
N VAL A 269 -6.00 -17.73 4.94
CA VAL A 269 -6.05 -16.61 5.89
C VAL A 269 -7.20 -15.67 5.56
N LEU A 270 -7.27 -15.20 4.30
CA LEU A 270 -8.30 -14.30 3.80
C LEU A 270 -8.76 -14.73 2.40
N GLY A 271 -9.94 -14.28 2.00
CA GLY A 271 -10.53 -14.58 0.69
C GLY A 271 -11.08 -15.99 0.59
N SER A 272 -11.24 -16.49 -0.64
CA SER A 272 -11.99 -17.72 -0.96
C SER A 272 -11.11 -18.99 -1.04
N GLY A 273 -9.86 -18.93 -0.58
CA GLY A 273 -8.92 -20.03 -0.63
C GLY A 273 -9.31 -21.24 0.22
N LYS A 274 -8.84 -22.43 -0.18
CA LYS A 274 -9.01 -23.67 0.58
C LYS A 274 -7.67 -24.21 1.04
N ALA A 275 -7.63 -24.83 2.22
CA ALA A 275 -6.46 -25.50 2.73
C ALA A 275 -5.99 -26.60 1.77
N ALA A 276 -4.70 -26.68 1.52
CA ALA A 276 -4.10 -27.68 0.64
C ALA A 276 -2.70 -28.07 1.09
N VAL A 277 -2.31 -29.27 0.70
CA VAL A 277 -0.92 -29.69 0.71
C VAL A 277 -0.57 -30.08 -0.72
N GLN A 278 0.42 -29.41 -1.28
CA GLN A 278 0.84 -29.65 -2.66
C GLN A 278 2.34 -29.91 -2.73
N LYS A 279 2.76 -30.53 -3.82
CA LYS A 279 4.17 -30.59 -4.21
C LYS A 279 4.40 -29.53 -5.29
N THR A 280 5.37 -28.66 -5.10
CA THR A 280 5.73 -27.65 -6.10
C THR A 280 6.28 -28.32 -7.35
N GLY A 281 5.87 -27.82 -8.50
CA GLY A 281 6.38 -28.22 -9.79
C GLY A 281 7.69 -27.52 -10.15
N ARG A 282 8.06 -27.59 -11.43
CA ARG A 282 9.19 -26.84 -11.99
C ARG A 282 9.01 -25.36 -11.72
N ARG A 283 10.10 -24.65 -11.36
CA ARG A 283 10.11 -23.23 -10.97
C ARG A 283 9.19 -22.89 -9.80
N GLY A 284 9.01 -23.85 -8.86
CA GLY A 284 8.16 -23.61 -7.70
C GLY A 284 6.66 -23.47 -8.01
N THR A 285 6.20 -24.01 -9.14
CA THR A 285 4.81 -23.85 -9.59
C THR A 285 3.81 -24.49 -8.63
N LEU A 286 2.73 -23.78 -8.32
CA LEU A 286 1.56 -24.25 -7.58
C LEU A 286 0.31 -24.25 -8.47
N GLU A 287 -0.59 -25.20 -8.24
CA GLU A 287 -1.95 -25.14 -8.78
C GLU A 287 -2.82 -24.33 -7.82
N VAL A 288 -3.45 -23.27 -8.33
CA VAL A 288 -4.33 -22.39 -7.59
C VAL A 288 -5.73 -22.44 -8.20
N GLU A 289 -6.75 -22.54 -7.36
CA GLU A 289 -8.16 -22.49 -7.77
C GLU A 289 -8.88 -21.37 -7.00
N LEU A 290 -9.54 -20.48 -7.75
CA LEU A 290 -10.45 -19.46 -7.19
C LEU A 290 -11.81 -19.57 -7.89
N PRO A 291 -12.92 -19.56 -7.13
CA PRO A 291 -14.24 -19.95 -7.65
C PRO A 291 -14.82 -18.94 -8.67
N ALA A 292 -14.54 -17.66 -8.52
CA ALA A 292 -15.10 -16.59 -9.34
C ALA A 292 -14.03 -15.70 -9.97
N PRO A 293 -14.31 -15.03 -11.10
CA PRO A 293 -13.53 -13.88 -11.54
C PRO A 293 -13.57 -12.76 -10.49
N ASN A 294 -12.54 -11.93 -10.48
CA ASN A 294 -12.36 -10.84 -9.51
C ASN A 294 -12.39 -11.36 -8.06
N ASP A 295 -11.71 -12.46 -7.84
CA ASP A 295 -11.60 -13.13 -6.54
C ASP A 295 -10.14 -13.22 -6.11
N TYR A 296 -9.90 -13.41 -4.82
CA TYR A 296 -8.56 -13.55 -4.27
C TYR A 296 -8.50 -14.58 -3.15
N ALA A 297 -7.30 -15.05 -2.88
CA ALA A 297 -7.02 -15.85 -1.70
C ALA A 297 -5.64 -15.52 -1.14
N MET A 298 -5.59 -15.30 0.16
CA MET A 298 -4.35 -15.17 0.91
C MET A 298 -4.11 -16.42 1.74
N TYR A 299 -2.91 -16.96 1.65
CA TYR A 299 -2.47 -18.14 2.38
C TYR A 299 -1.24 -17.84 3.21
N ARG A 300 -1.16 -18.45 4.38
CA ARG A 300 0.12 -18.75 5.02
C ARG A 300 0.66 -20.04 4.40
N TYR A 301 1.92 -20.05 3.98
CA TYR A 301 2.57 -21.28 3.54
C TYR A 301 3.68 -21.72 4.47
N GLU A 302 3.93 -23.01 4.49
CA GLU A 302 5.01 -23.64 5.22
C GLU A 302 5.57 -24.80 4.37
N LEU A 303 6.90 -24.83 4.18
CA LEU A 303 7.58 -25.97 3.60
C LEU A 303 7.61 -27.11 4.62
N ILE A 304 7.13 -28.28 4.22
CA ILE A 304 7.08 -29.47 5.07
C ILE A 304 8.01 -30.54 4.51
N ARG A 305 8.77 -31.15 5.41
CA ARG A 305 9.72 -32.24 5.10
C ARG A 305 9.00 -33.55 4.79
#